data_6fa3c6e6de4cc6eaf286a6cc800db7e6
#
_entry.id   6fa3c6e6de4cc6eaf286a6cc800db7e6
#
_cell.length_a   1.000
_cell.length_b   1.000
_cell.length_c   1.000
_cell.angle_alpha   90.00
_cell.angle_beta   90.00
_cell.angle_gamma   90.00
#
_symmetry.space_group_name_H-M   'P 1'
#
loop_
_entity.id
_entity.type
_entity.pdbx_description
1 polymer ?
#
loop_
_entity_poly.entity_id
_entity_poly.type
_entity_poly.pdbx_seq_one_letter_code
_entity_poly.pdbx_strand_id
1 'polypeptide(L)'
;YQGILGYRTQDDRDIAADSPDRPAFDAYRASEIEAVKPVIARLKETGWTFGSHTWGHIRLDTKPLQTVINDTERWADEVGSLVGPTQILFYPHGGRPDGDDWHQTGERFKYLQSQGFRIFASVGTSSFSYVKPDISAVICDRLHPDGTTLRHSRSRYLQFYNAEDIMDTQVRPDLGVDW
;
A
#
# COMPACT_ATOMS: atom_id res chain seq x y z
N TYR A 1 0.94 -12.46 6.40
CA TYR A 1 2.23 -11.98 5.94
C TYR A 1 3.13 -11.89 7.14
N GLN A 2 3.99 -12.86 7.24
CA GLN A 2 5.15 -12.79 8.11
C GLN A 2 6.31 -12.50 7.21
N GLY A 3 7.05 -11.51 7.48
CA GLY A 3 8.25 -11.18 6.75
C GLY A 3 8.52 -9.71 6.74
N ILE A 4 9.46 -9.42 5.98
CA ILE A 4 10.06 -8.14 5.84
C ILE A 4 9.05 -7.02 5.75
N LEU A 5 9.02 -6.15 6.70
CA LEU A 5 8.02 -5.11 6.86
C LEU A 5 6.60 -5.68 6.97
N GLY A 6 6.64 -6.96 7.25
CA GLY A 6 5.51 -7.52 7.01
C GLY A 6 4.79 -8.03 8.16
N TYR A 7 4.31 -7.58 8.58
CA TYR A 7 3.33 -7.77 9.42
C TYR A 7 2.32 -7.06 9.11
N ARG A 8 1.81 -7.00 9.06
CA ARG A 8 1.01 -7.23 9.96
C ARG A 8 -0.17 -6.46 9.83
N THR A 9 -1.07 -6.96 9.83
CA THR A 9 -2.39 -6.43 10.00
C THR A 9 -2.51 -5.90 11.41
N GLN A 10 -3.41 -5.04 11.63
CA GLN A 10 -3.76 -4.54 12.96
C GLN A 10 -4.04 -5.65 13.99
N ASP A 11 -4.21 -6.88 13.51
CA ASP A 11 -4.39 -8.03 14.37
C ASP A 11 -3.10 -8.69 14.77
N ASP A 12 -2.07 -8.27 14.16
CA ASP A 12 -0.81 -8.73 14.49
C ASP A 12 -0.24 -7.92 15.56
N ARG A 13 -0.55 -8.17 16.52
CA ARG A 13 -0.45 -7.69 17.80
C ARG A 13 0.91 -7.48 18.20
N ASP A 14 1.16 -6.32 18.57
CA ASP A 14 2.25 -6.05 19.44
C ASP A 14 2.06 -6.96 20.65
N ILE A 15 3.02 -7.81 20.86
CA ILE A 15 3.09 -8.57 22.11
C ILE A 15 3.17 -7.57 23.25
N ALA A 16 2.37 -7.76 24.27
CA ALA A 16 2.35 -6.86 25.41
C ALA A 16 3.77 -6.64 25.96
N ALA A 17 4.03 -5.45 26.43
CA ALA A 17 5.38 -5.07 26.86
C ALA A 17 5.91 -5.93 28.04
N ASP A 18 5.01 -6.44 28.85
CA ASP A 18 5.27 -7.32 30.00
C ASP A 18 5.19 -8.82 29.66
N SER A 19 4.93 -9.15 28.38
CA SER A 19 4.90 -10.55 27.94
C SER A 19 6.29 -11.17 28.04
N PRO A 20 6.40 -12.43 28.52
CA PRO A 20 7.65 -13.18 28.49
C PRO A 20 8.20 -13.40 27.08
N ASP A 21 7.36 -13.33 26.06
CA ASP A 21 7.75 -13.48 24.66
C ASP A 21 8.25 -12.18 24.01
N ARG A 22 8.11 -11.05 24.72
CA ARG A 22 8.49 -9.74 24.19
C ARG A 22 9.95 -9.64 23.76
N PRO A 23 10.94 -10.12 24.50
CA PRO A 23 12.35 -10.05 24.07
C PRO A 23 12.63 -10.83 22.79
N ALA A 24 12.02 -12.00 22.64
CA ALA A 24 12.16 -12.82 21.43
C ALA A 24 11.51 -12.13 20.20
N PHE A 25 10.36 -11.52 20.41
CA PHE A 25 9.68 -10.75 19.38
C PHE A 25 10.50 -9.53 18.94
N ASP A 26 11.03 -8.77 19.88
CA ASP A 26 11.83 -7.57 19.58
C ASP A 26 13.13 -7.95 18.84
N ALA A 27 13.79 -9.03 19.24
CA ALA A 27 14.97 -9.55 18.57
C ALA A 27 14.66 -10.01 17.14
N TYR A 28 13.57 -10.72 16.94
CA TYR A 28 13.10 -11.13 15.60
C TYR A 28 12.82 -9.90 14.74
N ARG A 29 12.06 -8.94 15.26
CA ARG A 29 11.74 -7.70 14.55
C ARG A 29 12.99 -6.92 14.15
N ALA A 30 13.96 -6.80 15.05
CA ALA A 30 15.22 -6.14 14.75
C ALA A 30 15.98 -6.85 13.60
N SER A 31 16.00 -8.18 13.60
CA SER A 31 16.65 -8.95 12.54
C SER A 31 15.97 -8.78 11.18
N GLU A 32 14.63 -8.72 11.14
CA GLU A 32 13.87 -8.47 9.92
C GLU A 32 14.13 -7.06 9.36
N ILE A 33 14.22 -6.06 10.24
CA ILE A 33 14.57 -4.69 9.86
C ILE A 33 15.98 -4.64 9.22
N GLU A 34 16.97 -5.30 9.80
CA GLU A 34 18.30 -5.35 9.20
C GLU A 34 18.30 -6.09 7.85
N ALA A 35 17.57 -7.17 7.74
CA ALA A 35 17.49 -7.96 6.52
C ALA A 35 16.81 -7.19 5.36
N VAL A 36 15.87 -6.29 5.65
CA VAL A 36 15.17 -5.54 4.61
C VAL A 36 15.96 -4.34 4.06
N LYS A 37 16.87 -3.77 4.83
CA LYS A 37 17.63 -2.59 4.43
C LYS A 37 18.31 -2.73 3.07
N PRO A 38 19.08 -3.81 2.78
CA PRO A 38 19.71 -3.98 1.47
C PRO A 38 18.68 -4.16 0.34
N VAL A 39 17.51 -4.76 0.63
CA VAL A 39 16.44 -4.89 -0.35
C VAL A 39 15.87 -3.52 -0.71
N ILE A 40 15.59 -2.67 0.28
CA ILE A 40 15.11 -1.29 0.08
C ILE A 40 16.16 -0.50 -0.73
N ALA A 41 17.43 -0.59 -0.35
CA ALA A 41 18.51 0.09 -1.07
C ALA A 41 18.54 -0.33 -2.54
N ARG A 42 18.48 -1.63 -2.81
CA ARG A 42 18.49 -2.15 -4.17
C ARG A 42 17.28 -1.72 -4.99
N LEU A 43 16.09 -1.70 -4.40
CA LEU A 43 14.91 -1.20 -5.07
C LEU A 43 15.06 0.27 -5.45
N LYS A 44 15.56 1.12 -4.54
CA LYS A 44 15.82 2.53 -4.83
C LYS A 44 16.84 2.73 -5.96
N GLU A 45 17.93 1.98 -5.94
CA GLU A 45 18.95 2.01 -6.99
C GLU A 45 18.39 1.64 -8.37
N THR A 46 17.39 0.77 -8.41
CA THR A 46 16.74 0.35 -9.65
C THR A 46 15.54 1.21 -10.04
N GLY A 47 15.31 2.33 -9.35
CA GLY A 47 14.31 3.33 -9.72
C GLY A 47 12.92 3.10 -9.13
N TRP A 48 12.76 2.18 -8.18
CA TRP A 48 11.48 1.98 -7.51
C TRP A 48 11.17 3.11 -6.55
N THR A 49 9.89 3.49 -6.52
CA THR A 49 9.34 4.48 -5.59
C THR A 49 8.43 3.77 -4.59
N PHE A 50 8.56 4.14 -3.33
CA PHE A 50 7.70 3.60 -2.26
C PHE A 50 6.51 4.48 -2.01
N GLY A 51 5.37 3.87 -1.71
CA GLY A 51 4.16 4.56 -1.27
C GLY A 51 3.60 3.89 -0.02
N SER A 52 2.86 4.65 0.77
CA SER A 52 2.15 4.11 1.92
C SER A 52 0.90 3.34 1.46
N HIS A 53 0.63 2.23 2.10
CA HIS A 53 -0.64 1.51 2.01
C HIS A 53 -1.29 1.38 3.38
N THR A 54 -1.08 2.39 4.25
CA THR A 54 -1.35 2.42 5.69
C THR A 54 -0.50 1.40 6.46
N TRP A 55 -0.39 1.52 7.76
CA TRP A 55 0.34 0.55 8.57
C TRP A 55 -0.50 -0.72 8.80
N GLY A 56 -1.72 -0.56 9.25
CA GLY A 56 -2.64 -1.65 9.60
C GLY A 56 -3.59 -2.08 8.50
N HIS A 57 -3.37 -1.68 7.24
CA HIS A 57 -4.27 -1.97 6.13
C HIS A 57 -5.72 -1.56 6.42
N ILE A 58 -5.90 -0.41 7.06
CA ILE A 58 -7.19 0.09 7.54
C ILE A 58 -8.03 0.70 6.43
N ARG A 59 -9.35 0.65 6.60
CA ARG A 59 -10.29 1.38 5.73
C ARG A 59 -10.32 2.85 6.13
N LEU A 60 -9.88 3.73 5.25
CA LEU A 60 -9.82 5.17 5.50
C LEU A 60 -11.19 5.84 5.47
N ASP A 61 -12.16 5.24 4.79
CA ASP A 61 -13.52 5.74 4.66
C ASP A 61 -14.36 5.57 5.93
N THR A 62 -14.10 4.53 6.73
CA THR A 62 -14.96 4.14 7.85
C THR A 62 -14.31 4.29 9.23
N LYS A 63 -12.99 4.36 9.28
CA LYS A 63 -12.30 4.46 10.58
C LYS A 63 -12.38 5.90 11.13
N PRO A 64 -12.48 6.07 12.46
CA PRO A 64 -12.36 7.38 13.09
C PRO A 64 -11.06 8.10 12.72
N LEU A 65 -11.09 9.43 12.68
CA LEU A 65 -9.89 10.24 12.38
C LEU A 65 -8.70 9.87 13.27
N GLN A 66 -8.92 9.67 14.58
CA GLN A 66 -7.84 9.31 15.49
C GLN A 66 -7.18 7.97 15.13
N THR A 67 -7.94 7.01 14.62
CA THR A 67 -7.38 5.74 14.14
C THR A 67 -6.51 5.96 12.90
N VAL A 68 -6.93 6.84 12.00
CA VAL A 68 -6.14 7.20 10.81
C VAL A 68 -4.84 7.91 11.21
N ILE A 69 -4.90 8.80 12.20
CA ILE A 69 -3.73 9.48 12.75
C ILE A 69 -2.74 8.45 13.31
N ASN A 70 -3.17 7.61 14.24
CA ASN A 70 -2.31 6.64 14.89
C ASN A 70 -1.67 5.65 13.88
N ASP A 71 -2.43 5.22 12.88
CA ASP A 71 -1.95 4.32 11.83
C ASP A 71 -0.89 5.01 10.94
N THR A 72 -1.15 6.26 10.57
CA THR A 72 -0.23 7.03 9.72
C THR A 72 1.08 7.36 10.44
N GLU A 73 1.01 7.76 11.70
CA GLU A 73 2.19 8.01 12.53
C GLU A 73 3.02 6.73 12.71
N ARG A 74 2.36 5.61 12.97
CA ARG A 74 3.02 4.32 13.10
C ARG A 74 3.67 3.88 11.78
N TRP A 75 3.01 4.11 10.65
CA TRP A 75 3.63 3.87 9.36
C TRP A 75 4.89 4.73 9.16
N ALA A 76 4.82 6.01 9.51
CA ALA A 76 5.96 6.92 9.39
C ALA A 76 7.15 6.45 10.23
N ASP A 77 6.90 6.03 11.46
CA ASP A 77 7.95 5.56 12.38
C ASP A 77 8.55 4.22 11.95
N GLU A 78 7.72 3.25 11.62
CA GLU A 78 8.18 1.88 11.40
C GLU A 78 8.59 1.59 9.96
N VAL A 79 7.91 2.17 8.99
CA VAL A 79 8.14 1.94 7.56
C VAL A 79 8.82 3.15 6.93
N GLY A 80 8.26 4.33 7.16
CA GLY A 80 8.78 5.59 6.64
C GLY A 80 10.24 5.83 7.00
N SER A 81 10.64 5.49 8.23
CA SER A 81 12.03 5.58 8.69
C SER A 81 13.00 4.73 7.86
N LEU A 82 12.53 3.66 7.24
CA LEU A 82 13.34 2.75 6.41
C LEU A 82 13.29 3.14 4.92
N VAL A 83 12.08 3.41 4.41
CA VAL A 83 11.91 3.68 2.97
C VAL A 83 12.07 5.16 2.62
N GLY A 84 12.04 6.05 3.60
CA GLY A 84 12.07 7.49 3.43
C GLY A 84 10.68 8.09 3.21
N PRO A 85 10.59 9.43 3.12
CA PRO A 85 9.32 10.13 2.92
C PRO A 85 8.70 9.76 1.58
N THR A 86 7.38 9.72 1.56
CA THR A 86 6.61 9.51 0.33
C THR A 86 5.44 10.48 0.24
N GLN A 87 5.09 10.83 -0.99
CA GLN A 87 3.89 11.60 -1.29
C GLN A 87 2.72 10.72 -1.76
N ILE A 88 2.92 9.39 -1.84
CA ILE A 88 1.97 8.45 -2.43
C ILE A 88 1.26 7.67 -1.33
N LEU A 89 -0.07 7.70 -1.36
CA LEU A 89 -0.93 6.90 -0.50
C LEU A 89 -1.87 6.03 -1.36
N PHE A 90 -1.76 4.73 -1.18
CA PHE A 90 -2.66 3.74 -1.75
C PHE A 90 -3.76 3.39 -0.74
N TYR A 91 -5.02 3.52 -1.13
CA TYR A 91 -6.12 3.21 -0.22
C TYR A 91 -6.33 1.71 -0.08
N PRO A 92 -6.23 1.16 1.14
CA PRO A 92 -6.67 -0.20 1.39
C PRO A 92 -8.16 -0.36 1.05
N HIS A 93 -8.53 -1.51 0.51
CA HIS A 93 -9.91 -1.83 0.15
C HIS A 93 -10.60 -0.82 -0.78
N GLY A 94 -9.86 0.08 -1.42
CA GLY A 94 -10.42 1.16 -2.22
C GLY A 94 -11.13 2.25 -1.40
N GLY A 95 -11.09 2.17 -0.07
CA GLY A 95 -11.77 3.10 0.83
C GLY A 95 -11.14 4.49 0.82
N ARG A 96 -11.76 5.43 0.12
CA ARG A 96 -11.30 6.83 0.04
C ARG A 96 -11.45 7.52 1.39
N PRO A 97 -10.51 8.36 1.81
CA PRO A 97 -10.71 9.19 2.99
C PRO A 97 -12.04 9.97 2.89
N ASP A 98 -12.80 9.94 3.96
CA ASP A 98 -14.09 10.62 4.05
C ASP A 98 -15.16 10.13 3.02
N GLY A 99 -15.01 8.91 2.50
CA GLY A 99 -15.99 8.26 1.63
C GLY A 99 -16.06 8.86 0.23
N ASP A 100 -17.27 9.15 -0.23
CA ASP A 100 -17.52 9.66 -1.57
C ASP A 100 -17.34 11.19 -1.70
N ASP A 101 -16.64 11.82 -0.78
CA ASP A 101 -16.34 13.25 -0.86
C ASP A 101 -15.37 13.55 -2.02
N TRP A 102 -15.94 13.77 -3.18
CA TRP A 102 -15.21 14.17 -4.38
C TRP A 102 -14.51 15.52 -4.25
N HIS A 103 -14.95 16.34 -3.30
CA HIS A 103 -14.36 17.64 -3.03
C HIS A 103 -13.10 17.55 -2.16
N GLN A 104 -12.87 16.41 -1.53
CA GLN A 104 -11.70 16.17 -0.68
C GLN A 104 -11.59 17.21 0.44
N THR A 105 -12.71 17.54 1.05
CA THR A 105 -12.79 18.54 2.13
C THR A 105 -12.80 17.93 3.52
N GLY A 106 -12.91 16.63 3.64
CA GLY A 106 -13.01 15.90 4.88
C GLY A 106 -11.77 15.97 5.76
N GLU A 107 -11.94 15.70 7.01
CA GLU A 107 -10.88 15.82 8.02
C GLU A 107 -9.75 14.81 7.82
N ARG A 108 -10.07 13.60 7.40
CA ARG A 108 -9.08 12.54 7.15
C ARG A 108 -8.21 12.91 5.96
N PHE A 109 -8.80 13.41 4.88
CA PHE A 109 -8.06 13.83 3.71
C PHE A 109 -7.12 15.00 4.06
N LYS A 110 -7.62 16.04 4.74
CA LYS A 110 -6.82 17.19 5.18
C LYS A 110 -5.66 16.77 6.08
N TYR A 111 -5.92 15.84 7.01
CA TYR A 111 -4.86 15.30 7.86
C TYR A 111 -3.80 14.60 7.01
N LEU A 112 -4.18 13.70 6.13
CA LEU A 112 -3.23 12.98 5.26
C LEU A 112 -2.43 13.93 4.37
N GLN A 113 -3.06 14.98 3.85
CA GLN A 113 -2.34 16.04 3.14
C GLN A 113 -1.33 16.78 4.02
N SER A 114 -1.67 17.07 5.26
CA SER A 114 -0.75 17.68 6.22
C SER A 114 0.49 16.83 6.51
N GLN A 115 0.35 15.52 6.37
CA GLN A 115 1.46 14.55 6.48
C GLN A 115 2.32 14.44 5.21
N GLY A 116 2.02 15.23 4.19
CA GLY A 116 2.82 15.31 2.96
C GLY A 116 2.29 14.49 1.80
N PHE A 117 1.22 13.73 1.95
CA PHE A 117 0.63 13.00 0.83
C PHE A 117 0.03 13.95 -0.20
N ARG A 118 0.26 13.66 -1.48
CA ARG A 118 -0.19 14.43 -2.65
C ARG A 118 -0.79 13.57 -3.75
N ILE A 119 -0.45 12.30 -3.79
CA ILE A 119 -0.94 11.33 -4.76
C ILE A 119 -1.75 10.29 -4.02
N PHE A 120 -3.04 10.24 -4.32
CA PHE A 120 -4.01 9.40 -3.63
C PHE A 120 -4.61 8.40 -4.63
N ALA A 121 -4.32 7.12 -4.41
CA ALA A 121 -4.70 6.07 -5.34
C ALA A 121 -5.70 5.08 -4.71
N SER A 122 -6.87 5.02 -5.28
CA SER A 122 -7.89 4.02 -4.97
C SER A 122 -7.65 2.72 -5.73
N VAL A 123 -8.37 1.68 -5.40
CA VAL A 123 -8.56 0.52 -6.27
C VAL A 123 -9.84 0.76 -7.06
N GLY A 124 -9.71 0.97 -8.35
CA GLY A 124 -10.82 1.28 -9.23
C GLY A 124 -10.91 0.35 -10.42
N THR A 125 -11.93 0.58 -11.19
CA THR A 125 -12.17 -0.12 -12.46
C THR A 125 -11.78 0.73 -13.66
N SER A 126 -11.40 1.98 -13.41
CA SER A 126 -10.99 2.92 -14.44
C SER A 126 -9.50 3.22 -14.35
N SER A 127 -8.91 3.60 -15.46
CA SER A 127 -7.52 4.07 -15.53
C SER A 127 -7.43 5.59 -15.43
N PHE A 128 -8.48 6.24 -15.00
CA PHE A 128 -8.52 7.69 -14.95
C PHE A 128 -7.76 8.24 -13.75
N SER A 129 -6.97 9.25 -14.04
CA SER A 129 -6.32 10.08 -13.04
C SER A 129 -6.65 11.52 -13.33
N TYR A 130 -6.84 12.32 -12.30
CA TYR A 130 -7.06 13.74 -12.45
C TYR A 130 -6.26 14.51 -11.42
N VAL A 131 -5.71 15.60 -11.88
CA VAL A 131 -5.04 16.57 -11.04
C VAL A 131 -6.10 17.53 -10.50
N LYS A 132 -6.08 17.80 -9.23
CA LYS A 132 -6.89 18.80 -8.54
C LYS A 132 -6.01 19.92 -8.02
N PRO A 133 -5.75 20.97 -8.83
CA PRO A 133 -4.84 22.04 -8.45
C PRO A 133 -5.32 22.82 -7.22
N ASP A 134 -6.63 22.97 -7.08
CA ASP A 134 -7.30 23.66 -5.96
C ASP A 134 -6.97 23.05 -4.59
N ILE A 135 -6.72 21.75 -4.56
CA ILE A 135 -6.33 21.04 -3.34
C ILE A 135 -4.90 20.49 -3.40
N SER A 136 -4.12 20.85 -4.42
CA SER A 136 -2.74 20.39 -4.61
C SER A 136 -2.59 18.86 -4.51
N ALA A 137 -3.46 18.12 -5.17
CA ALA A 137 -3.47 16.66 -5.15
C ALA A 137 -3.70 16.05 -6.52
N VAL A 138 -3.19 14.83 -6.67
CA VAL A 138 -3.51 13.93 -7.77
C VAL A 138 -4.36 12.79 -7.21
N ILE A 139 -5.53 12.62 -7.79
CA ILE A 139 -6.43 11.51 -7.45
C ILE A 139 -6.40 10.52 -8.61
N CYS A 140 -6.14 9.27 -8.33
CA CYS A 140 -6.10 8.24 -9.36
C CYS A 140 -6.74 6.94 -8.89
N ASP A 141 -7.23 6.18 -9.83
CA ASP A 141 -7.54 4.78 -9.63
C ASP A 141 -6.35 3.93 -10.06
N ARG A 142 -6.10 2.87 -9.37
CA ARG A 142 -5.13 1.85 -9.77
C ARG A 142 -5.84 0.59 -10.22
N LEU A 143 -5.42 0.06 -11.32
CA LEU A 143 -5.82 -1.29 -11.73
C LEU A 143 -5.14 -2.30 -10.83
N HIS A 144 -5.84 -3.38 -10.52
CA HIS A 144 -5.33 -4.45 -9.67
C HIS A 144 -5.22 -5.74 -10.52
N PRO A 145 -4.13 -5.93 -11.27
CA PRO A 145 -3.92 -7.14 -12.04
C PRO A 145 -3.50 -8.28 -11.10
N ASP A 146 -4.43 -9.11 -10.75
CA ASP A 146 -4.20 -10.38 -10.08
C ASP A 146 -4.67 -11.56 -10.93
N GLY A 147 -4.40 -12.78 -10.50
CA GLY A 147 -4.77 -13.97 -11.25
C GLY A 147 -6.27 -14.07 -11.56
N THR A 148 -7.12 -13.55 -10.68
CA THR A 148 -8.58 -13.54 -10.88
C THR A 148 -8.99 -12.49 -11.91
N THR A 149 -8.50 -11.26 -11.76
CA THR A 149 -8.84 -10.16 -12.67
C THR A 149 -8.24 -10.37 -14.06
N LEU A 150 -7.06 -10.93 -14.17
CA LEU A 150 -6.47 -11.29 -15.46
C LEU A 150 -7.28 -12.38 -16.15
N ARG A 151 -7.80 -13.34 -15.41
CA ARG A 151 -8.64 -14.41 -15.96
C ARG A 151 -10.01 -13.92 -16.43
N HIS A 152 -10.67 -13.10 -15.61
CA HIS A 152 -12.06 -12.70 -15.86
C HIS A 152 -12.25 -11.32 -16.48
N SER A 153 -11.21 -10.51 -16.53
CA SER A 153 -11.26 -9.12 -16.99
C SER A 153 -10.08 -8.73 -17.88
N ARG A 154 -9.48 -9.70 -18.57
CA ARG A 154 -8.29 -9.53 -19.40
C ARG A 154 -8.37 -8.34 -20.35
N SER A 155 -9.50 -8.12 -20.99
CA SER A 155 -9.70 -7.02 -21.95
C SER A 155 -9.42 -5.63 -21.36
N ARG A 156 -9.55 -5.46 -20.04
CA ARG A 156 -9.22 -4.19 -19.38
C ARG A 156 -7.73 -3.89 -19.34
N TYR A 157 -6.90 -4.94 -19.37
CA TYR A 157 -5.47 -4.82 -19.23
C TYR A 157 -4.75 -4.76 -20.56
N LEU A 158 -5.37 -5.26 -21.64
CA LEU A 158 -4.75 -5.32 -22.98
C LEU A 158 -4.29 -3.96 -23.50
N GLN A 159 -4.91 -2.87 -23.04
CA GLN A 159 -4.47 -1.52 -23.39
C GLN A 159 -3.14 -1.11 -22.74
N PHE A 160 -2.69 -1.81 -21.71
CA PHE A 160 -1.45 -1.52 -20.99
C PHE A 160 -0.41 -2.60 -21.22
N TYR A 161 -0.82 -3.84 -21.18
CA TYR A 161 0.05 -5.00 -21.42
C TYR A 161 -0.80 -6.25 -21.70
N ASN A 162 -0.18 -7.20 -22.39
CA ASN A 162 -0.71 -8.55 -22.53
C ASN A 162 0.09 -9.48 -21.61
N ALA A 163 -0.59 -10.15 -20.71
CA ALA A 163 0.07 -11.05 -19.75
C ALA A 163 0.80 -12.21 -20.45
N GLU A 164 0.32 -12.68 -21.58
CA GLU A 164 0.97 -13.74 -22.38
C GLU A 164 2.36 -13.33 -22.87
N ASP A 165 2.56 -12.05 -23.18
CA ASP A 165 3.84 -11.56 -23.72
C ASP A 165 4.94 -11.49 -22.66
N ILE A 166 4.56 -11.48 -21.37
CA ILE A 166 5.50 -11.34 -20.25
C ILE A 166 5.60 -12.57 -19.38
N MET A 167 4.69 -13.53 -19.57
CA MET A 167 4.74 -14.79 -18.79
C MET A 167 5.68 -15.79 -19.47
N ASP A 168 6.64 -16.25 -18.69
CA ASP A 168 7.48 -17.36 -19.11
C ASP A 168 6.73 -18.69 -18.89
N THR A 169 6.06 -19.13 -19.94
CA THR A 169 5.30 -20.38 -19.94
C THR A 169 6.17 -21.63 -19.89
N GLN A 170 7.48 -21.51 -20.12
CA GLN A 170 8.41 -22.65 -19.98
C GLN A 170 8.84 -22.84 -18.54
N VAL A 171 9.02 -21.75 -17.80
CA VAL A 171 9.35 -21.81 -16.38
C VAL A 171 8.12 -22.11 -15.51
N ARG A 172 6.93 -21.73 -15.99
CA ARG A 172 5.67 -21.97 -15.29
C ARG A 172 4.62 -22.58 -16.25
N PRO A 173 4.84 -23.81 -16.70
CA PRO A 173 3.98 -24.44 -17.71
C PRO A 173 2.57 -24.74 -17.20
N ASP A 174 2.38 -24.75 -15.89
CA ASP A 174 1.19 -25.31 -15.26
C ASP A 174 0.46 -24.28 -14.38
N LEU A 175 0.21 -23.10 -14.91
CA LEU A 175 -0.56 -22.08 -14.18
C LEU A 175 -2.07 -22.36 -14.14
N GLY A 176 -2.54 -23.44 -14.81
CA GLY A 176 -3.95 -23.84 -14.82
C GLY A 176 -4.88 -22.72 -15.34
N VAL A 177 -4.37 -21.87 -16.20
CA VAL A 177 -5.14 -20.77 -16.79
C VAL A 177 -5.36 -21.08 -18.25
N ASP A 178 -6.59 -21.37 -18.58
CA ASP A 178 -7.05 -21.29 -19.96
C ASP A 178 -7.17 -19.80 -20.30
N TRP A 179 -6.27 -19.32 -21.13
CA TRP A 179 -6.22 -17.92 -21.62
C TRP A 179 -7.23 -17.68 -22.74
#